data_7ce5b935d2c35807d391b5c3f54b4e63
#
_entry.id   7ce5b935d2c35807d391b5c3f54b4e63
#
_cell.length_a   1.000
_cell.length_b   1.000
_cell.length_c   1.000
_cell.angle_alpha   90.00
_cell.angle_beta   90.00
_cell.angle_gamma   90.00
#
_symmetry.space_group_name_H-M   'P 1'
#
loop_
_entity.id
_entity.type
_entity.pdbx_description
1 polymer ?
#
loop_
_entity_poly.entity_id
_entity_poly.type
_entity_poly.pdbx_seq_one_letter_code
_entity_poly.pdbx_strand_id
1 'polypeptide(L)'
;MGETQDSRNEKSGGIRKMPGKENETGYGGFAEQNIAPPLGGIGEAYKPDMSIRRNTAREPAQRKEKSLAVNRVYKSRIFTMIFQDKEKLLELYNAISGKNYTDPELLEINTLENAIYMNMQNDLSFIIDVRLSLYEHQSTVNPNLPLRFLWYISKLYMGMTRKRNIYGTEKVKIPEPQFVVFYNGVEEQPERKVLRLSDLYHTRPEEGKGDKEDLEKGLELTAVMFNVNRSHNRTLMEACKTLKDYAEYVYRVRQYAEEATLEEAVERAITECIREGILKDFLEKNRAEAKSVSIFEYDEEEHMRQEREQFWNKGMREGMQKGIREGIIQSEQKLLWSPIQKKLERGKSISQIAEELESTEEEIQAAIEEMKQKGFLLLK
;
A
#
# COMPACT_ATOMS: atom_id res chain seq x y z
N MET A 1 -32.65 -29.28 66.42
CA MET A 1 -34.01 -29.81 66.18
C MET A 1 -34.22 -29.66 64.71
N GLY A 2 -34.25 -30.62 63.97
CA GLY A 2 -34.51 -32.01 63.69
C GLY A 2 -34.34 -32.10 62.15
N GLU A 3 -33.46 -32.92 61.58
CA GLU A 3 -33.71 -34.31 61.20
C GLU A 3 -34.98 -34.47 60.39
N THR A 4 -34.99 -35.04 59.19
CA THR A 4 -34.63 -36.38 58.75
C THR A 4 -34.76 -36.48 57.24
N GLN A 5 -33.80 -37.08 56.48
CA GLN A 5 -33.87 -38.43 55.87
C GLN A 5 -35.02 -38.59 54.84
N ASP A 6 -34.78 -39.05 53.69
CA ASP A 6 -34.14 -40.20 53.01
C ASP A 6 -35.17 -40.78 52.01
N SER A 7 -34.71 -41.22 50.91
CA SER A 7 -34.92 -42.50 50.22
C SER A 7 -35.01 -42.43 48.70
N ARG A 8 -33.93 -42.90 48.10
CA ARG A 8 -33.84 -43.95 47.04
C ARG A 8 -35.05 -44.27 46.22
N ASN A 9 -34.92 -44.25 44.93
CA ASN A 9 -35.24 -45.46 44.15
C ASN A 9 -34.47 -45.53 42.80
N GLU A 10 -33.68 -46.57 42.65
CA GLU A 10 -33.14 -47.10 41.42
C GLU A 10 -34.25 -47.66 40.53
N LYS A 11 -34.19 -47.53 39.25
CA LYS A 11 -34.58 -48.59 38.31
C LYS A 11 -33.75 -48.52 37.01
N SER A 12 -32.96 -49.54 36.86
CA SER A 12 -32.30 -50.11 35.73
C SER A 12 -33.24 -50.48 34.56
N GLY A 13 -32.71 -50.43 33.35
CA GLY A 13 -33.19 -51.11 32.17
C GLY A 13 -32.75 -50.33 30.93
N GLY A 14 -32.00 -50.84 30.06
CA GLY A 14 -31.81 -52.09 29.47
C GLY A 14 -31.19 -51.86 28.09
N ILE A 15 -30.04 -52.40 27.88
CA ILE A 15 -29.26 -52.36 26.63
C ILE A 15 -30.06 -53.14 25.56
N ARG A 16 -30.26 -52.53 24.38
CA ARG A 16 -30.50 -53.29 23.14
C ARG A 16 -29.48 -52.88 22.10
N LYS A 17 -28.52 -53.81 21.89
CA LYS A 17 -27.70 -53.93 20.67
C LYS A 17 -28.56 -54.41 19.52
N MET A 18 -28.41 -53.78 18.35
CA MET A 18 -28.71 -54.36 17.04
C MET A 18 -27.62 -54.07 16.05
N PRO A 19 -27.40 -54.88 15.02
CA PRO A 19 -26.06 -55.22 14.51
C PRO A 19 -25.63 -54.41 13.31
N GLY A 20 -24.32 -54.48 13.03
CA GLY A 20 -23.64 -53.78 11.98
C GLY A 20 -24.11 -54.07 10.56
N LYS A 21 -23.86 -53.09 9.71
CA LYS A 21 -23.59 -53.29 8.28
C LYS A 21 -22.36 -52.49 7.93
N GLU A 22 -21.31 -53.20 7.64
CA GLU A 22 -20.17 -52.73 6.87
C GLU A 22 -20.64 -52.29 5.51
N ASN A 23 -20.29 -51.08 5.10
CA ASN A 23 -20.19 -50.73 3.70
C ASN A 23 -18.95 -49.85 3.53
N GLU A 24 -17.94 -50.49 3.01
CA GLU A 24 -16.80 -49.86 2.32
C GLU A 24 -17.36 -48.98 1.19
N THR A 25 -17.07 -47.70 1.21
CA THR A 25 -17.04 -46.90 -0.02
C THR A 25 -15.82 -45.98 0.02
N GLY A 26 -14.99 -46.20 -0.97
CA GLY A 26 -13.69 -45.62 -1.16
C GLY A 26 -13.71 -44.08 -1.23
N TYR A 27 -12.68 -43.49 -0.66
CA TYR A 27 -12.33 -42.09 -0.88
C TYR A 27 -11.81 -41.95 -2.31
N GLY A 28 -12.70 -41.53 -3.21
CA GLY A 28 -12.34 -40.98 -4.52
C GLY A 28 -11.75 -39.60 -4.35
N GLY A 29 -10.53 -39.42 -4.88
CA GLY A 29 -9.85 -38.13 -4.90
C GLY A 29 -10.67 -37.06 -5.62
N PHE A 30 -10.87 -35.96 -4.96
CA PHE A 30 -11.35 -34.71 -5.61
C PHE A 30 -10.18 -34.08 -6.35
N ALA A 31 -10.20 -34.24 -7.67
CA ALA A 31 -9.42 -33.42 -8.56
C ALA A 31 -9.78 -31.95 -8.36
N GLU A 32 -8.78 -31.11 -8.13
CA GLU A 32 -8.90 -29.66 -8.15
C GLU A 32 -9.36 -29.21 -9.54
N GLN A 33 -10.65 -28.94 -9.67
CA GLN A 33 -11.15 -28.18 -10.81
C GLN A 33 -11.01 -26.69 -10.49
N ASN A 34 -10.08 -26.05 -11.19
CA ASN A 34 -10.00 -24.60 -11.33
C ASN A 34 -11.31 -24.06 -11.91
N ILE A 35 -12.20 -23.59 -11.05
CA ILE A 35 -13.36 -22.80 -11.46
C ILE A 35 -13.03 -21.33 -11.20
N ALA A 36 -12.51 -20.66 -12.21
CA ALA A 36 -12.57 -19.21 -12.29
C ALA A 36 -14.02 -18.82 -12.59
N PRO A 37 -14.63 -17.87 -11.83
CA PRO A 37 -15.95 -17.38 -12.17
C PRO A 37 -15.90 -16.58 -13.48
N PRO A 38 -16.91 -16.64 -14.34
CA PRO A 38 -16.96 -15.84 -15.55
C PRO A 38 -17.19 -14.37 -15.17
N LEU A 39 -16.24 -13.51 -15.48
CA LEU A 39 -16.42 -12.07 -15.50
C LEU A 39 -17.28 -11.72 -16.73
N GLY A 40 -18.58 -11.69 -16.52
CA GLY A 40 -19.54 -11.14 -17.47
C GLY A 40 -19.48 -9.61 -17.47
N GLY A 41 -19.11 -9.06 -18.61
CA GLY A 41 -19.51 -7.79 -19.18
C GLY A 41 -19.54 -6.55 -18.28
N ILE A 42 -18.43 -5.82 -18.23
CA ILE A 42 -18.45 -4.38 -18.08
C ILE A 42 -17.66 -3.81 -19.26
N GLY A 43 -18.32 -2.85 -19.94
CA GLY A 43 -18.09 -2.26 -21.23
C GLY A 43 -16.66 -2.05 -21.71
N GLU A 44 -16.55 -2.15 -23.00
CA GLU A 44 -15.43 -1.74 -23.83
C GLU A 44 -14.95 -0.33 -23.51
N ALA A 45 -13.76 -0.21 -22.92
CA ALA A 45 -12.87 0.94 -23.08
C ALA A 45 -11.55 0.68 -22.35
N TYR A 46 -10.69 -0.12 -22.95
CA TYR A 46 -9.23 0.03 -22.93
C TYR A 46 -8.60 -1.14 -23.70
N LYS A 47 -8.36 -0.94 -24.98
CA LYS A 47 -7.46 -1.79 -25.74
C LYS A 47 -6.12 -1.09 -25.82
N PRO A 48 -5.06 -1.59 -25.19
CA PRO A 48 -3.71 -1.13 -25.54
C PRO A 48 -3.36 -1.63 -26.95
N ASP A 49 -2.92 -0.72 -27.78
CA ASP A 49 -2.40 -0.98 -29.13
C ASP A 49 -1.15 -1.89 -29.04
N MET A 50 -1.31 -3.15 -29.47
CA MET A 50 -0.27 -4.17 -29.56
C MET A 50 0.38 -4.22 -30.93
N SER A 51 0.62 -3.09 -31.57
CA SER A 51 1.39 -3.00 -32.82
C SER A 51 2.77 -2.40 -32.61
N ILE A 52 3.65 -3.11 -31.88
CA ILE A 52 5.09 -2.87 -31.99
C ILE A 52 5.76 -4.12 -32.52
N ARG A 53 6.31 -3.94 -33.70
CA ARG A 53 6.97 -4.90 -34.58
C ARG A 53 8.04 -5.70 -33.84
N ARG A 54 8.03 -7.01 -34.07
CA ARG A 54 9.15 -7.92 -33.83
C ARG A 54 10.37 -7.41 -34.58
N ASN A 55 11.42 -7.07 -33.85
CA ASN A 55 12.76 -7.08 -34.40
C ASN A 55 13.59 -8.13 -33.64
N THR A 56 14.00 -9.11 -34.41
CA THR A 56 14.87 -10.22 -34.06
C THR A 56 16.27 -9.69 -33.75
N ALA A 57 16.85 -10.14 -32.67
CA ALA A 57 18.17 -10.72 -32.55
C ALA A 57 18.84 -10.47 -31.19
N ARG A 58 19.38 -11.56 -30.69
CA ARG A 58 20.44 -11.75 -29.68
C ARG A 58 19.99 -11.96 -28.24
N GLU A 59 19.99 -13.24 -27.87
CA GLU A 59 20.29 -13.66 -26.50
C GLU A 59 21.58 -13.00 -26.00
N PRO A 60 21.58 -12.50 -24.74
CA PRO A 60 22.43 -13.16 -23.80
C PRO A 60 21.89 -13.23 -22.36
N ALA A 61 22.27 -14.31 -21.73
CA ALA A 61 22.58 -14.42 -20.33
C ALA A 61 21.43 -14.66 -19.35
N GLN A 62 21.13 -15.92 -19.20
CA GLN A 62 20.66 -16.62 -17.99
C GLN A 62 21.58 -16.38 -16.75
N ARG A 63 21.76 -15.17 -16.29
CA ARG A 63 22.60 -14.89 -15.11
C ARG A 63 22.05 -13.88 -14.11
N LYS A 64 20.84 -13.34 -14.34
CA LYS A 64 20.23 -12.34 -13.44
C LYS A 64 19.02 -12.79 -12.64
N GLU A 65 18.39 -13.92 -12.94
CA GLU A 65 17.20 -14.34 -12.20
C GLU A 65 17.48 -15.01 -10.85
N LYS A 66 18.69 -15.53 -10.63
CA LYS A 66 19.04 -16.16 -9.35
C LYS A 66 19.41 -15.20 -8.22
N SER A 67 19.74 -13.95 -8.51
CA SER A 67 20.09 -12.95 -7.48
C SER A 67 18.87 -12.24 -6.89
N LEU A 68 17.78 -12.14 -7.65
CA LEU A 68 16.53 -11.48 -7.21
C LEU A 68 15.68 -12.35 -6.26
N ALA A 69 15.84 -13.67 -6.29
CA ALA A 69 15.09 -14.56 -5.40
C ALA A 69 15.69 -14.67 -3.99
N VAL A 70 16.98 -14.43 -3.83
CA VAL A 70 17.69 -14.53 -2.53
C VAL A 70 17.47 -13.28 -1.68
N ASN A 71 17.22 -12.10 -2.29
CA ASN A 71 17.05 -10.83 -1.57
C ASN A 71 15.66 -10.63 -0.95
N ARG A 72 14.72 -11.55 -1.13
CA ARG A 72 13.35 -11.42 -0.59
C ARG A 72 13.18 -11.92 0.85
N VAL A 73 14.15 -12.61 1.40
CA VAL A 73 14.10 -13.20 2.76
C VAL A 73 14.67 -12.27 3.83
N TYR A 74 15.44 -11.24 3.46
CA TYR A 74 16.11 -10.32 4.40
C TYR A 74 15.36 -8.99 4.61
N LYS A 75 14.03 -9.01 4.67
CA LYS A 75 13.24 -7.83 5.07
C LYS A 75 12.97 -7.74 6.56
N SER A 76 13.91 -8.20 7.35
CA SER A 76 13.95 -7.90 8.78
C SER A 76 14.57 -6.52 8.98
N ARG A 77 13.79 -5.47 8.83
CA ARG A 77 14.25 -4.11 9.12
C ARG A 77 14.68 -3.99 10.56
N ILE A 78 15.64 -3.14 10.88
CA ILE A 78 16.08 -2.88 12.25
C ILE A 78 14.89 -2.60 13.18
N PHE A 79 13.92 -1.84 12.69
CA PHE A 79 12.66 -1.58 13.41
C PHE A 79 11.98 -2.89 13.83
N THR A 80 11.76 -3.81 12.90
CA THR A 80 11.09 -5.09 13.18
C THR A 80 11.90 -5.93 14.15
N MET A 81 13.23 -6.01 13.99
CA MET A 81 14.11 -6.74 14.91
C MET A 81 14.04 -6.21 16.35
N ILE A 82 13.98 -4.90 16.54
CA ILE A 82 13.87 -4.28 17.85
C ILE A 82 12.52 -4.59 18.48
N PHE A 83 11.41 -4.41 17.71
CA PHE A 83 10.05 -4.51 18.23
C PHE A 83 9.43 -5.91 18.15
N GLN A 84 10.17 -6.94 17.71
CA GLN A 84 9.82 -8.34 17.97
C GLN A 84 9.97 -8.72 19.46
N ASP A 85 10.75 -7.97 20.22
CA ASP A 85 10.82 -8.08 21.67
C ASP A 85 9.53 -7.57 22.31
N LYS A 86 8.83 -8.42 23.07
CA LYS A 86 7.52 -8.11 23.66
C LYS A 86 7.54 -6.91 24.63
N GLU A 87 8.61 -6.74 25.39
CA GLU A 87 8.73 -5.60 26.33
C GLU A 87 8.80 -4.28 25.56
N LYS A 88 9.64 -4.23 24.53
CA LYS A 88 9.77 -3.05 23.65
C LYS A 88 8.52 -2.78 22.83
N LEU A 89 7.86 -3.84 22.35
CA LEU A 89 6.59 -3.72 21.65
C LEU A 89 5.48 -3.20 22.56
N LEU A 90 5.45 -3.63 23.83
CA LEU A 90 4.50 -3.13 24.82
C LEU A 90 4.75 -1.65 25.13
N GLU A 91 6.02 -1.24 25.29
CA GLU A 91 6.40 0.16 25.45
C GLU A 91 5.86 1.02 24.28
N LEU A 92 6.08 0.57 23.04
CA LEU A 92 5.59 1.23 21.83
C LEU A 92 4.06 1.30 21.79
N TYR A 93 3.39 0.18 22.07
CA TYR A 93 1.93 0.13 22.12
C TYR A 93 1.35 1.10 23.15
N ASN A 94 1.91 1.12 24.35
CA ASN A 94 1.50 2.05 25.42
C ASN A 94 1.64 3.51 24.98
N ALA A 95 2.78 3.85 24.37
CA ALA A 95 3.04 5.20 23.87
C ALA A 95 2.04 5.66 22.79
N ILE A 96 1.65 4.74 21.88
CA ILE A 96 0.70 5.01 20.81
C ILE A 96 -0.75 5.08 21.32
N SER A 97 -1.13 4.14 22.18
CA SER A 97 -2.51 3.98 22.64
C SER A 97 -2.87 4.85 23.85
N GLY A 98 -1.87 5.45 24.52
CA GLY A 98 -2.05 6.14 25.80
C GLY A 98 -2.44 5.20 26.95
N LYS A 99 -2.20 3.89 26.80
CA LYS A 99 -2.43 2.87 27.83
C LYS A 99 -1.19 2.68 28.68
N ASN A 100 -1.31 1.88 29.72
CA ASN A 100 -0.22 1.59 30.65
C ASN A 100 -0.23 0.11 31.05
N TYR A 101 -0.12 -0.78 30.06
CA TYR A 101 0.03 -2.21 30.31
C TYR A 101 1.44 -2.50 30.84
N THR A 102 1.57 -3.40 31.79
CA THR A 102 2.85 -3.74 32.43
C THR A 102 3.31 -5.17 32.15
N ASP A 103 2.40 -6.02 31.67
CA ASP A 103 2.70 -7.44 31.41
C ASP A 103 2.86 -7.67 29.90
N PRO A 104 4.10 -7.92 29.41
CA PRO A 104 4.35 -8.21 27.99
C PRO A 104 3.70 -9.51 27.49
N GLU A 105 3.37 -10.44 28.38
CA GLU A 105 2.72 -11.70 27.98
C GLU A 105 1.28 -11.52 27.52
N LEU A 106 0.67 -10.37 27.78
CA LEU A 106 -0.61 -9.99 27.18
C LEU A 106 -0.55 -9.81 25.65
N LEU A 107 0.65 -9.66 25.09
CA LEU A 107 0.85 -9.54 23.65
C LEU A 107 0.86 -10.91 22.97
N GLU A 108 -0.09 -11.13 22.06
CA GLU A 108 -0.10 -12.25 21.13
C GLU A 108 0.37 -11.80 19.76
N ILE A 109 1.60 -12.17 19.39
CA ILE A 109 2.19 -11.79 18.09
C ILE A 109 1.66 -12.71 17.01
N ASN A 110 1.06 -12.12 15.96
CA ASN A 110 0.40 -12.80 14.84
C ASN A 110 0.94 -12.32 13.48
N THR A 111 2.24 -12.03 13.39
CA THR A 111 2.87 -11.53 12.17
C THR A 111 2.72 -12.53 11.01
N LEU A 112 2.38 -12.02 9.82
CA LEU A 112 2.24 -12.83 8.62
C LEU A 112 3.62 -13.23 8.08
N GLU A 113 4.16 -14.32 8.59
CA GLU A 113 5.35 -14.98 8.06
C GLU A 113 4.95 -15.83 6.85
N ASN A 114 5.41 -15.74 5.69
CA ASN A 114 5.16 -16.62 4.54
C ASN A 114 3.76 -16.63 3.92
N ALA A 115 3.37 -15.53 3.31
CA ALA A 115 2.31 -15.56 2.30
C ALA A 115 2.89 -15.99 0.95
N ILE A 116 2.93 -17.30 0.69
CA ILE A 116 3.56 -17.93 -0.50
C ILE A 116 3.02 -17.37 -1.84
N TYR A 117 1.81 -16.83 -1.87
CA TYR A 117 1.13 -16.45 -3.11
C TYR A 117 1.22 -14.99 -3.55
N MET A 118 1.63 -14.03 -2.71
CA MET A 118 1.65 -12.62 -3.11
C MET A 118 2.82 -11.80 -2.55
N ASN A 119 3.86 -12.38 -1.96
CA ASN A 119 4.97 -11.64 -1.34
C ASN A 119 4.53 -10.51 -0.38
N MET A 120 3.36 -10.67 0.25
CA MET A 120 2.81 -9.70 1.18
C MET A 120 3.15 -10.12 2.60
N GLN A 121 4.07 -9.40 3.20
CA GLN A 121 4.42 -9.51 4.61
C GLN A 121 4.12 -8.17 5.25
N ASN A 122 3.55 -8.18 6.45
CA ASN A 122 3.49 -7.01 7.29
C ASN A 122 4.65 -7.04 8.30
N ASP A 123 5.13 -5.89 8.72
CA ASP A 123 6.30 -5.81 9.61
C ASP A 123 5.98 -6.42 10.99
N LEU A 124 4.90 -5.95 11.62
CA LEU A 124 4.45 -6.46 12.92
C LEU A 124 2.92 -6.49 12.99
N SER A 125 2.35 -7.60 13.46
CA SER A 125 0.95 -7.65 13.89
C SER A 125 0.82 -8.42 15.20
N PHE A 126 -0.03 -7.92 16.10
CA PHE A 126 -0.23 -8.49 17.41
C PHE A 126 -1.61 -8.16 17.95
N ILE A 127 -2.08 -9.01 18.85
CA ILE A 127 -3.31 -8.77 19.62
C ILE A 127 -2.91 -8.44 21.04
N ILE A 128 -3.56 -7.42 21.58
CA ILE A 128 -3.57 -7.12 23.00
C ILE A 128 -5.01 -6.81 23.39
N ASP A 129 -5.52 -7.53 24.39
CA ASP A 129 -6.90 -7.42 24.81
C ASP A 129 -7.87 -7.76 23.65
N VAL A 130 -8.67 -6.80 23.17
CA VAL A 130 -9.63 -6.97 22.06
C VAL A 130 -9.18 -6.28 20.78
N ARG A 131 -7.95 -5.78 20.73
CA ARG A 131 -7.44 -4.98 19.61
C ARG A 131 -6.34 -5.71 18.86
N LEU A 132 -6.48 -5.76 17.54
CA LEU A 132 -5.47 -6.26 16.62
C LEU A 132 -4.73 -5.07 16.00
N SER A 133 -3.46 -4.88 16.39
CA SER A 133 -2.63 -3.80 15.87
C SER A 133 -1.74 -4.31 14.74
N LEU A 134 -1.73 -3.58 13.62
CA LEU A 134 -0.84 -3.79 12.47
C LEU A 134 0.07 -2.58 12.37
N TYR A 135 1.36 -2.80 12.57
CA TYR A 135 2.41 -1.80 12.53
C TYR A 135 3.28 -2.02 11.30
N GLU A 136 3.46 -0.98 10.51
CA GLU A 136 4.33 -0.96 9.32
C GLU A 136 5.38 0.13 9.48
N HIS A 137 6.62 -0.19 9.13
CA HIS A 137 7.70 0.78 9.02
C HIS A 137 7.95 1.15 7.57
N GLN A 138 8.09 2.44 7.26
CA GLN A 138 8.28 2.93 5.89
C GLN A 138 9.36 3.99 5.83
N SER A 139 10.37 3.81 4.97
CA SER A 139 11.35 4.83 4.60
C SER A 139 10.92 5.67 3.39
N THR A 140 9.88 5.23 2.68
CA THR A 140 9.32 5.93 1.52
C THR A 140 7.81 6.11 1.69
N VAL A 141 7.27 7.22 1.17
CA VAL A 141 5.82 7.44 1.21
C VAL A 141 5.13 6.53 0.19
N ASN A 142 4.22 5.68 0.66
CA ASN A 142 3.41 4.83 -0.19
C ASN A 142 1.92 5.14 -0.01
N PRO A 143 1.27 5.79 -0.99
CA PRO A 143 -0.14 6.13 -0.89
C PRO A 143 -1.07 4.91 -0.86
N ASN A 144 -0.61 3.74 -1.32
CA ASN A 144 -1.40 2.52 -1.40
C ASN A 144 -1.40 1.69 -0.09
N LEU A 145 -0.83 2.21 0.99
CA LEU A 145 -0.81 1.50 2.28
C LEU A 145 -2.19 1.09 2.80
N PRO A 146 -3.26 1.92 2.70
CA PRO A 146 -4.59 1.49 3.13
C PRO A 146 -5.09 0.24 2.40
N LEU A 147 -4.82 0.11 1.10
CA LEU A 147 -5.16 -1.08 0.32
C LEU A 147 -4.32 -2.30 0.75
N ARG A 148 -3.05 -2.11 1.05
CA ARG A 148 -2.18 -3.18 1.58
C ARG A 148 -2.68 -3.66 2.95
N PHE A 149 -3.04 -2.74 3.84
CA PHE A 149 -3.62 -3.08 5.14
C PHE A 149 -4.95 -3.84 5.02
N LEU A 150 -5.80 -3.49 4.05
CA LEU A 150 -7.02 -4.24 3.78
C LEU A 150 -6.72 -5.71 3.45
N TRP A 151 -5.70 -5.97 2.66
CA TRP A 151 -5.30 -7.34 2.33
C TRP A 151 -4.70 -8.06 3.54
N TYR A 152 -3.86 -7.39 4.33
CA TYR A 152 -3.29 -7.98 5.54
C TYR A 152 -4.36 -8.36 6.55
N ILE A 153 -5.27 -7.42 6.87
CA ILE A 153 -6.34 -7.67 7.85
C ILE A 153 -7.30 -8.76 7.39
N SER A 154 -7.67 -8.78 6.11
CA SER A 154 -8.51 -9.83 5.53
C SER A 154 -7.90 -11.20 5.74
N LYS A 155 -6.59 -11.34 5.51
CA LYS A 155 -5.87 -12.60 5.68
C LYS A 155 -5.78 -13.01 7.15
N LEU A 156 -5.51 -12.07 8.05
CA LEU A 156 -5.50 -12.34 9.49
C LEU A 156 -6.87 -12.81 9.99
N TYR A 157 -7.94 -12.12 9.60
CA TYR A 157 -9.31 -12.52 9.96
C TYR A 157 -9.70 -13.87 9.35
N MET A 158 -9.33 -14.17 8.12
CA MET A 158 -9.53 -15.49 7.53
C MET A 158 -8.85 -16.58 8.36
N GLY A 159 -7.61 -16.35 8.82
CA GLY A 159 -6.91 -17.27 9.70
C GLY A 159 -7.63 -17.49 11.03
N MET A 160 -8.01 -16.40 11.69
CA MET A 160 -8.68 -16.40 12.99
C MET A 160 -10.08 -17.05 12.94
N THR A 161 -10.78 -16.90 11.82
CA THR A 161 -12.16 -17.41 11.63
C THR A 161 -12.25 -18.75 10.94
N ARG A 162 -11.13 -19.34 10.52
CA ARG A 162 -11.07 -20.60 9.74
C ARG A 162 -11.91 -21.74 10.33
N LYS A 163 -11.98 -21.83 11.67
CA LYS A 163 -12.75 -22.86 12.39
C LYS A 163 -14.12 -22.37 12.85
N ARG A 164 -14.55 -21.20 12.44
CA ARG A 164 -15.83 -20.61 12.80
C ARG A 164 -16.82 -20.71 11.64
N ASN A 165 -18.10 -20.93 11.95
CA ASN A 165 -19.15 -20.92 10.93
C ASN A 165 -19.60 -19.49 10.65
N ILE A 166 -18.97 -18.83 9.68
CA ILE A 166 -19.29 -17.45 9.29
C ILE A 166 -20.61 -17.33 8.50
N TYR A 167 -21.18 -18.45 8.07
CA TYR A 167 -22.49 -18.52 7.38
C TYR A 167 -23.63 -18.86 8.34
N GLY A 168 -23.35 -19.06 9.62
CA GLY A 168 -24.35 -19.32 10.65
C GLY A 168 -25.10 -18.06 11.05
N THR A 169 -26.10 -18.22 11.90
CA THR A 169 -26.92 -17.12 12.42
C THR A 169 -26.30 -16.39 13.61
N GLU A 170 -25.25 -16.93 14.20
CA GLU A 170 -24.54 -16.34 15.32
C GLU A 170 -23.42 -15.39 14.85
N LYS A 171 -23.29 -14.24 15.54
CA LYS A 171 -22.23 -13.27 15.23
C LYS A 171 -20.86 -13.80 15.62
N VAL A 172 -19.96 -13.92 14.66
CA VAL A 172 -18.55 -14.22 14.91
C VAL A 172 -17.84 -12.92 15.33
N LYS A 173 -17.41 -12.85 16.58
CA LYS A 173 -16.64 -11.70 17.10
C LYS A 173 -15.19 -11.81 16.65
N ILE A 174 -14.64 -10.70 16.19
CA ILE A 174 -13.26 -10.51 15.76
C ILE A 174 -12.65 -9.31 16.51
N PRO A 175 -11.31 -9.26 16.72
CA PRO A 175 -10.69 -8.11 17.36
C PRO A 175 -10.79 -6.85 16.49
N GLU A 176 -10.89 -5.68 17.13
CA GLU A 176 -10.91 -4.39 16.44
C GLU A 176 -9.52 -4.09 15.81
N PRO A 177 -9.44 -3.74 14.51
CA PRO A 177 -8.17 -3.50 13.86
C PRO A 177 -7.67 -2.07 14.10
N GLN A 178 -6.36 -1.93 14.27
CA GLN A 178 -5.66 -0.64 14.31
C GLN A 178 -4.46 -0.66 13.35
N PHE A 179 -4.34 0.37 12.51
CA PHE A 179 -3.30 0.46 11.49
C PHE A 179 -2.41 1.66 11.77
N VAL A 180 -1.12 1.41 11.99
CA VAL A 180 -0.12 2.43 12.30
C VAL A 180 1.07 2.29 11.37
N VAL A 181 1.54 3.41 10.85
CA VAL A 181 2.73 3.51 10.00
C VAL A 181 3.76 4.38 10.69
N PHE A 182 4.98 3.88 10.83
CA PHE A 182 6.14 4.61 11.32
C PHE A 182 6.99 5.03 10.14
N TYR A 183 6.95 6.32 9.83
CA TYR A 183 7.72 6.88 8.74
C TYR A 183 9.07 7.40 9.24
N ASN A 184 10.14 6.84 8.66
CA ASN A 184 11.50 7.28 8.92
C ASN A 184 12.27 7.40 7.58
N GLY A 185 11.75 8.20 6.65
CA GLY A 185 12.38 8.46 5.37
C GLY A 185 13.00 9.85 5.30
N VAL A 186 13.66 10.14 4.17
CA VAL A 186 14.33 11.44 3.92
C VAL A 186 13.40 12.52 3.39
N GLU A 187 12.24 12.14 2.82
CA GLU A 187 11.27 13.11 2.34
C GLU A 187 10.58 13.80 3.52
N GLU A 188 10.41 15.11 3.43
CA GLU A 188 9.70 15.87 4.45
C GLU A 188 8.24 15.41 4.56
N GLN A 189 7.82 15.01 5.75
CA GLN A 189 6.46 14.60 6.04
C GLN A 189 5.97 15.26 7.34
N PRO A 190 4.67 15.53 7.45
CA PRO A 190 4.10 16.06 8.70
C PRO A 190 4.30 15.08 9.84
N GLU A 191 4.28 15.57 11.08
CA GLU A 191 4.39 14.73 12.28
C GLU A 191 3.38 13.59 12.30
N ARG A 192 2.14 13.88 11.86
CA ARG A 192 1.04 12.92 11.81
C ARG A 192 0.25 13.10 10.51
N LYS A 193 0.00 12.00 9.80
CA LYS A 193 -0.82 11.97 8.58
C LYS A 193 -1.84 10.84 8.65
N VAL A 194 -3.05 11.12 8.23
CA VAL A 194 -4.11 10.11 8.11
C VAL A 194 -4.17 9.63 6.67
N LEU A 195 -4.10 8.32 6.48
CA LEU A 195 -4.21 7.66 5.19
C LEU A 195 -5.55 6.93 5.13
N ARG A 196 -6.34 7.18 4.10
CA ARG A 196 -7.70 6.62 3.96
C ARG A 196 -7.81 5.73 2.73
N LEU A 197 -8.51 4.64 2.84
CA LEU A 197 -8.79 3.78 1.69
C LEU A 197 -9.66 4.51 0.66
N SER A 198 -10.56 5.37 1.10
CA SER A 198 -11.41 6.17 0.22
C SER A 198 -10.63 7.15 -0.67
N ASP A 199 -9.40 7.53 -0.30
CA ASP A 199 -8.54 8.37 -1.15
C ASP A 199 -8.10 7.64 -2.44
N LEU A 200 -8.25 6.32 -2.49
CA LEU A 200 -7.91 5.48 -3.64
C LEU A 200 -9.11 5.16 -4.53
N TYR A 201 -10.33 5.57 -4.14
CA TYR A 201 -11.53 5.30 -4.95
C TYR A 201 -11.61 6.24 -6.15
N HIS A 202 -12.03 5.70 -7.29
CA HIS A 202 -12.36 6.54 -8.44
C HIS A 202 -13.52 7.47 -8.08
N THR A 203 -13.28 8.78 -8.16
CA THR A 203 -14.33 9.79 -8.04
C THR A 203 -14.90 10.06 -9.44
N ARG A 204 -16.23 10.03 -9.57
CA ARG A 204 -16.86 10.53 -10.80
C ARG A 204 -16.71 12.05 -10.84
N PRO A 205 -16.41 12.66 -12.00
CA PRO A 205 -16.55 14.10 -12.17
C PRO A 205 -17.96 14.50 -11.73
N GLU A 206 -18.09 15.59 -10.99
CA GLU A 206 -19.37 16.08 -10.48
C GLU A 206 -20.29 16.40 -11.66
N GLU A 207 -21.12 15.46 -12.06
CA GLU A 207 -22.33 15.72 -12.81
C GLU A 207 -23.35 16.22 -11.77
N GLY A 208 -23.56 17.53 -11.78
CA GLY A 208 -24.66 18.27 -11.16
C GLY A 208 -25.18 17.77 -9.80
N LYS A 209 -25.22 18.63 -8.81
CA LYS A 209 -25.87 18.44 -7.52
C LYS A 209 -27.32 17.97 -7.71
N GLY A 210 -27.50 16.67 -7.84
CA GLY A 210 -28.79 16.01 -7.67
C GLY A 210 -28.76 15.27 -6.34
N ASP A 211 -29.82 15.41 -5.57
CA ASP A 211 -30.06 14.72 -4.30
C ASP A 211 -29.71 13.24 -4.39
N LYS A 212 -28.45 12.90 -4.08
CA LYS A 212 -28.07 11.51 -3.86
C LYS A 212 -28.27 11.28 -2.38
N GLU A 213 -29.21 10.39 -2.05
CA GLU A 213 -29.17 9.71 -0.78
C GLU A 213 -27.71 9.36 -0.50
N ASP A 214 -27.14 9.90 0.58
CA ASP A 214 -25.81 9.55 1.07
C ASP A 214 -25.85 8.07 1.46
N LEU A 215 -25.63 7.20 0.46
CA LEU A 215 -25.33 5.81 0.75
C LEU A 215 -24.06 5.82 1.59
N GLU A 216 -24.16 5.36 2.83
CA GLU A 216 -23.00 5.21 3.71
C GLU A 216 -21.90 4.46 2.95
N LYS A 217 -20.67 4.95 3.06
CA LYS A 217 -19.52 4.31 2.41
C LYS A 217 -19.42 2.88 2.89
N GLY A 218 -19.56 1.93 1.97
CA GLY A 218 -19.62 0.51 2.30
C GLY A 218 -18.32 -0.07 2.84
N LEU A 219 -17.17 0.57 2.55
CA LEU A 219 -15.87 0.15 3.04
C LEU A 219 -14.97 1.37 3.25
N GLU A 220 -14.49 1.54 4.46
CA GLU A 220 -13.45 2.51 4.81
C GLU A 220 -12.40 1.84 5.70
N LEU A 221 -11.13 2.15 5.44
CA LEU A 221 -10.00 1.80 6.28
C LEU A 221 -9.13 3.03 6.48
N THR A 222 -8.79 3.30 7.73
CA THR A 222 -8.00 4.47 8.10
C THR A 222 -6.72 4.00 8.79
N ALA A 223 -5.55 4.41 8.27
CA ALA A 223 -4.26 4.22 8.91
C ALA A 223 -3.70 5.56 9.38
N VAL A 224 -2.95 5.54 10.47
CA VAL A 224 -2.28 6.73 11.01
C VAL A 224 -0.78 6.57 10.80
N MET A 225 -0.18 7.50 10.09
CA MET A 225 1.26 7.58 9.91
C MET A 225 1.85 8.59 10.91
N PHE A 226 2.89 8.19 11.62
CA PHE A 226 3.71 9.03 12.47
C PHE A 226 5.10 9.20 11.86
N ASN A 227 5.56 10.44 11.72
CA ASN A 227 6.94 10.74 11.35
C ASN A 227 7.84 10.51 12.56
N VAL A 228 8.65 9.46 12.52
CA VAL A 228 9.55 9.06 13.62
C VAL A 228 11.01 9.43 13.34
N ASN A 229 11.25 10.39 12.44
CA ASN A 229 12.57 10.98 12.31
C ASN A 229 12.97 11.75 13.58
N ARG A 230 14.27 11.92 13.77
CA ARG A 230 14.82 12.74 14.87
C ARG A 230 14.14 14.12 14.89
N SER A 231 13.78 14.59 16.07
CA SER A 231 13.10 15.87 16.32
C SER A 231 11.61 15.94 15.95
N HIS A 232 11.02 14.88 15.44
CA HIS A 232 9.58 14.79 15.20
C HIS A 232 8.87 14.04 16.35
N ASN A 233 7.54 14.27 16.47
CA ASN A 233 6.65 13.59 17.44
C ASN A 233 7.25 13.49 18.86
N ARG A 234 7.67 14.61 19.39
CA ARG A 234 8.39 14.69 20.67
C ARG A 234 7.69 13.93 21.80
N THR A 235 6.37 14.10 21.94
CA THR A 235 5.59 13.41 22.99
C THR A 235 5.66 11.88 22.85
N LEU A 236 5.56 11.36 21.61
CA LEU A 236 5.69 9.93 21.34
C LEU A 236 7.10 9.43 21.64
N MET A 237 8.12 10.20 21.26
CA MET A 237 9.53 9.87 21.51
C MET A 237 9.89 9.89 23.02
N GLU A 238 9.27 10.79 23.79
CA GLU A 238 9.43 10.83 25.24
C GLU A 238 8.71 9.67 25.94
N ALA A 239 7.58 9.21 25.38
CA ALA A 239 6.81 8.10 25.89
C ALA A 239 7.38 6.71 25.53
N CYS A 240 8.17 6.60 24.45
CA CYS A 240 8.83 5.36 24.02
C CYS A 240 10.32 5.61 23.80
N LYS A 241 11.14 5.27 24.81
CA LYS A 241 12.60 5.42 24.72
C LYS A 241 13.18 4.57 23.60
N THR A 242 12.69 3.36 23.42
CA THR A 242 13.15 2.45 22.36
C THR A 242 12.95 3.04 20.95
N LEU A 243 11.81 3.70 20.72
CA LEU A 243 11.53 4.37 19.43
C LEU A 243 12.44 5.59 19.22
N LYS A 244 12.68 6.37 20.28
CA LYS A 244 13.61 7.50 20.26
C LYS A 244 15.03 7.04 19.96
N ASP A 245 15.49 5.99 20.61
CA ASP A 245 16.82 5.40 20.43
C ASP A 245 16.98 4.87 18.99
N TYR A 246 15.93 4.24 18.43
CA TYR A 246 15.89 3.82 17.02
C TYR A 246 16.04 5.01 16.08
N ALA A 247 15.29 6.08 16.27
CA ALA A 247 15.36 7.28 15.43
C ALA A 247 16.75 7.92 15.47
N GLU A 248 17.40 7.95 16.63
CA GLU A 248 18.77 8.46 16.83
C GLU A 248 19.80 7.59 16.11
N TYR A 249 19.67 6.25 16.21
CA TYR A 249 20.55 5.32 15.51
C TYR A 249 20.51 5.52 13.99
N VAL A 250 19.31 5.53 13.40
CA VAL A 250 19.13 5.72 11.94
C VAL A 250 19.66 7.09 11.50
N TYR A 251 19.40 8.15 12.28
CA TYR A 251 19.93 9.48 11.99
C TYR A 251 21.47 9.47 11.93
N ARG A 252 22.15 8.83 12.89
CA ARG A 252 23.62 8.74 12.90
C ARG A 252 24.16 7.97 11.70
N VAL A 253 23.53 6.84 11.36
CA VAL A 253 23.93 6.08 10.14
C VAL A 253 23.89 6.98 8.92
N ARG A 254 22.79 7.71 8.70
CA ARG A 254 22.64 8.63 7.56
C ARG A 254 23.67 9.76 7.58
N GLN A 255 23.87 10.36 8.73
CA GLN A 255 24.84 11.46 8.89
C GLN A 255 26.27 11.01 8.58
N TYR A 256 26.68 9.85 9.10
CA TYR A 256 28.04 9.34 8.85
C TYR A 256 28.24 8.83 7.43
N ALA A 257 27.20 8.36 6.77
CA ALA A 257 27.23 7.94 5.38
C ALA A 257 27.46 9.11 4.38
N GLU A 258 27.32 10.37 4.81
CA GLU A 258 27.68 11.54 4.01
C GLU A 258 29.20 11.74 3.92
N GLU A 259 29.96 11.23 4.92
CA GLU A 259 31.40 11.50 5.06
C GLU A 259 32.28 10.24 4.91
N ALA A 260 31.72 9.05 5.01
CA ALA A 260 32.44 7.78 5.02
C ALA A 260 31.72 6.72 4.17
N THR A 261 32.39 5.58 3.96
CA THR A 261 31.70 4.43 3.35
C THR A 261 30.55 3.97 4.23
N LEU A 262 29.50 3.41 3.62
CA LEU A 262 28.33 2.96 4.35
C LEU A 262 28.67 1.93 5.45
N GLU A 263 29.63 1.05 5.17
CA GLU A 263 30.09 0.05 6.14
C GLU A 263 30.76 0.70 7.36
N GLU A 264 31.59 1.71 7.14
CA GLU A 264 32.24 2.49 8.21
C GLU A 264 31.22 3.34 8.98
N ALA A 265 30.26 3.95 8.28
CA ALA A 265 29.20 4.75 8.88
C ALA A 265 28.33 3.93 9.84
N VAL A 266 27.88 2.75 9.40
CA VAL A 266 27.09 1.83 10.22
C VAL A 266 27.91 1.33 11.44
N GLU A 267 29.16 0.94 11.24
CA GLU A 267 30.02 0.46 12.31
C GLU A 267 30.30 1.54 13.37
N ARG A 268 30.53 2.77 12.91
CA ARG A 268 30.69 3.93 13.78
C ARG A 268 29.41 4.23 14.57
N ALA A 269 28.25 4.25 13.90
CA ALA A 269 26.96 4.49 14.54
C ALA A 269 26.66 3.44 15.61
N ILE A 270 26.86 2.15 15.31
CA ILE A 270 26.70 1.06 16.29
C ILE A 270 27.61 1.28 17.51
N THR A 271 28.88 1.55 17.28
CA THR A 271 29.88 1.68 18.36
C THR A 271 29.54 2.87 19.27
N GLU A 272 29.19 4.02 18.70
CA GLU A 272 28.86 5.21 19.45
C GLU A 272 27.52 5.06 20.20
N CYS A 273 26.50 4.46 19.56
CA CYS A 273 25.21 4.18 20.20
C CYS A 273 25.38 3.26 21.41
N ILE A 274 26.15 2.17 21.28
CA ILE A 274 26.47 1.29 22.42
C ILE A 274 27.14 2.05 23.57
N ARG A 275 28.16 2.87 23.26
CA ARG A 275 28.88 3.68 24.25
C ARG A 275 27.96 4.64 25.01
N GLU A 276 26.98 5.19 24.35
CA GLU A 276 26.03 6.16 24.89
C GLU A 276 24.75 5.53 25.46
N GLY A 277 24.62 4.20 25.44
CA GLY A 277 23.45 3.48 25.96
C GLY A 277 22.22 3.53 25.05
N ILE A 278 22.38 3.92 23.79
CA ILE A 278 21.33 3.98 22.78
C ILE A 278 21.18 2.59 22.18
N LEU A 279 20.03 1.95 22.32
CA LEU A 279 19.78 0.56 21.90
C LEU A 279 20.88 -0.42 22.35
N LYS A 280 21.58 -0.14 23.45
CA LYS A 280 22.82 -0.83 23.83
C LYS A 280 22.68 -2.34 23.82
N ASP A 281 21.74 -2.90 24.59
CA ASP A 281 21.59 -4.35 24.75
C ASP A 281 21.23 -5.03 23.42
N PHE A 282 20.43 -4.36 22.59
CA PHE A 282 20.06 -4.84 21.26
C PHE A 282 21.28 -4.87 20.32
N LEU A 283 22.02 -3.77 20.23
CA LEU A 283 23.16 -3.62 19.32
C LEU A 283 24.36 -4.49 19.76
N GLU A 284 24.59 -4.68 21.06
CA GLU A 284 25.62 -5.59 21.56
C GLU A 284 25.29 -7.04 21.19
N LYS A 285 24.05 -7.46 21.43
CA LYS A 285 23.60 -8.83 21.18
C LYS A 285 23.53 -9.16 19.69
N ASN A 286 23.10 -8.21 18.85
CA ASN A 286 22.79 -8.45 17.43
C ASN A 286 23.73 -7.67 16.49
N ARG A 287 24.95 -7.31 16.91
CA ARG A 287 25.85 -6.39 16.20
C ARG A 287 26.04 -6.74 14.71
N ALA A 288 26.36 -7.99 14.41
CA ALA A 288 26.64 -8.42 13.04
C ALA A 288 25.40 -8.39 12.15
N GLU A 289 24.27 -8.82 12.68
CA GLU A 289 22.98 -8.80 11.97
C GLU A 289 22.49 -7.36 11.79
N ALA A 290 22.53 -6.53 12.82
CA ALA A 290 22.17 -5.13 12.76
C ALA A 290 23.03 -4.38 11.74
N LYS A 291 24.34 -4.65 11.67
CA LYS A 291 25.25 -4.08 10.64
C LYS A 291 24.79 -4.49 9.24
N SER A 292 24.58 -5.78 9.00
CA SER A 292 24.18 -6.29 7.68
C SER A 292 22.83 -5.72 7.23
N VAL A 293 21.84 -5.69 8.12
CA VAL A 293 20.49 -5.18 7.84
C VAL A 293 20.53 -3.68 7.56
N SER A 294 21.28 -2.89 8.35
CA SER A 294 21.38 -1.44 8.15
C SER A 294 22.03 -1.06 6.83
N ILE A 295 23.07 -1.78 6.40
CA ILE A 295 23.69 -1.59 5.10
C ILE A 295 22.65 -1.87 3.99
N PHE A 296 21.94 -2.98 4.10
CA PHE A 296 20.93 -3.36 3.11
C PHE A 296 19.76 -2.35 3.03
N GLU A 297 19.26 -1.88 4.17
CA GLU A 297 18.17 -0.90 4.21
C GLU A 297 18.57 0.43 3.56
N TYR A 298 19.79 0.89 3.81
CA TYR A 298 20.30 2.12 3.24
C TYR A 298 20.49 2.00 1.71
N ASP A 299 21.06 0.91 1.23
CA ASP A 299 21.22 0.65 -0.19
C ASP A 299 19.87 0.55 -0.92
N GLU A 300 18.87 -0.10 -0.32
CA GLU A 300 17.50 -0.17 -0.87
C GLU A 300 16.86 1.23 -0.93
N GLU A 301 17.00 2.02 0.11
CA GLU A 301 16.47 3.38 0.19
C GLU A 301 17.08 4.29 -0.90
N GLU A 302 18.40 4.24 -1.06
CA GLU A 302 19.13 5.00 -2.07
C GLU A 302 18.73 4.57 -3.49
N HIS A 303 18.65 3.27 -3.75
CA HIS A 303 18.22 2.73 -5.04
C HIS A 303 16.80 3.18 -5.40
N MET A 304 15.86 3.09 -4.46
CA MET A 304 14.48 3.54 -4.65
C MET A 304 14.39 5.05 -4.89
N ARG A 305 15.27 5.85 -4.26
CA ARG A 305 15.36 7.29 -4.50
C ARG A 305 15.81 7.58 -5.92
N GLN A 306 16.87 6.92 -6.38
CA GLN A 306 17.42 7.08 -7.73
C GLN A 306 16.42 6.65 -8.81
N GLU A 307 15.70 5.54 -8.62
CA GLU A 307 14.65 5.13 -9.54
C GLU A 307 13.52 6.17 -9.65
N ARG A 308 13.05 6.71 -8.52
CA ARG A 308 12.02 7.76 -8.52
C ARG A 308 12.48 9.02 -9.25
N GLU A 309 13.71 9.44 -9.02
CA GLU A 309 14.28 10.60 -9.71
C GLU A 309 14.38 10.38 -11.22
N GLN A 310 14.78 9.18 -11.66
CA GLN A 310 14.82 8.82 -13.07
C GLN A 310 13.42 8.82 -13.69
N PHE A 311 12.41 8.26 -13.03
CA PHE A 311 11.02 8.26 -13.51
C PHE A 311 10.45 9.68 -13.56
N TRP A 312 10.72 10.50 -12.53
CA TRP A 312 10.31 11.91 -12.51
C TRP A 312 10.91 12.69 -13.69
N ASN A 313 12.23 12.59 -13.90
CA ASN A 313 12.93 13.25 -14.98
C ASN A 313 12.47 12.80 -16.37
N LYS A 314 12.12 11.52 -16.51
CA LYS A 314 11.51 10.97 -17.73
C LYS A 314 10.11 11.53 -17.96
N GLY A 315 9.25 11.50 -16.97
CA GLY A 315 7.89 12.02 -17.06
C GLY A 315 7.85 13.52 -17.35
N MET A 316 8.74 14.30 -16.72
CA MET A 316 8.87 15.72 -17.00
C MET A 316 9.30 16.00 -18.45
N ARG A 317 10.27 15.26 -18.99
CA ARG A 317 10.68 15.38 -20.39
C ARG A 317 9.57 15.04 -21.36
N GLU A 318 8.88 13.93 -21.13
CA GLU A 318 7.76 13.49 -21.97
C GLU A 318 6.61 14.49 -21.91
N GLY A 319 6.26 14.98 -20.73
CA GLY A 319 5.23 16.02 -20.54
C GLY A 319 5.59 17.34 -21.22
N MET A 320 6.84 17.78 -21.10
CA MET A 320 7.32 18.99 -21.76
C MET A 320 7.29 18.86 -23.30
N GLN A 321 7.75 17.72 -23.83
CA GLN A 321 7.69 17.48 -25.29
C GLN A 321 6.26 17.42 -25.81
N LYS A 322 5.34 16.80 -25.05
CA LYS A 322 3.92 16.76 -25.39
C LYS A 322 3.32 18.16 -25.36
N GLY A 323 3.57 18.93 -24.32
CA GLY A 323 3.09 20.30 -24.18
C GLY A 323 3.59 21.24 -25.28
N ILE A 324 4.88 21.13 -25.66
CA ILE A 324 5.43 21.89 -26.79
C ILE A 324 4.74 21.51 -28.09
N ARG A 325 4.56 20.21 -28.38
CA ARG A 325 3.88 19.75 -29.58
C ARG A 325 2.43 20.23 -29.64
N GLU A 326 1.69 20.10 -28.55
CA GLU A 326 0.31 20.58 -28.46
C GLU A 326 0.23 22.11 -28.61
N GLY A 327 1.16 22.85 -28.01
CA GLY A 327 1.27 24.30 -28.14
C GLY A 327 1.55 24.76 -29.56
N ILE A 328 2.42 24.06 -30.31
CA ILE A 328 2.69 24.35 -31.72
C ILE A 328 1.41 24.12 -32.55
N ILE A 329 0.75 22.97 -32.41
CA ILE A 329 -0.50 22.65 -33.12
C ILE A 329 -1.57 23.69 -32.83
N GLN A 330 -1.77 24.09 -31.56
CA GLN A 330 -2.73 25.11 -31.19
C GLN A 330 -2.38 26.48 -31.75
N SER A 331 -1.10 26.82 -31.80
CA SER A 331 -0.64 28.08 -32.39
C SER A 331 -0.87 28.14 -33.91
N GLU A 332 -0.53 27.06 -34.61
CA GLU A 332 -0.76 26.94 -36.06
C GLU A 332 -2.27 27.01 -36.38
N GLN A 333 -3.10 26.31 -35.60
CA GLN A 333 -4.57 26.39 -35.76
C GLN A 333 -5.09 27.83 -35.52
N LYS A 334 -4.63 28.53 -34.51
CA LYS A 334 -5.03 29.92 -34.25
C LYS A 334 -4.62 30.86 -35.38
N LEU A 335 -3.44 30.66 -35.94
CA LEU A 335 -2.96 31.45 -37.08
C LEU A 335 -3.84 31.25 -38.32
N LEU A 336 -4.29 30.04 -38.59
CA LEU A 336 -5.18 29.68 -39.67
C LEU A 336 -6.63 30.21 -39.44
N TRP A 337 -7.15 30.01 -38.24
CA TRP A 337 -8.55 30.33 -37.90
C TRP A 337 -8.83 31.82 -37.72
N SER A 338 -7.88 32.62 -37.21
CA SER A 338 -8.07 34.03 -36.98
C SER A 338 -8.40 34.81 -38.25
N PRO A 339 -7.75 34.62 -39.41
CA PRO A 339 -8.15 35.23 -40.67
C PRO A 339 -9.53 34.79 -41.15
N ILE A 340 -9.86 33.49 -41.06
CA ILE A 340 -11.16 32.95 -41.44
C ILE A 340 -12.28 33.60 -40.61
N GLN A 341 -12.12 33.62 -39.27
CA GLN A 341 -13.10 34.23 -38.38
C GLN A 341 -13.36 35.69 -38.69
N LYS A 342 -12.31 36.50 -38.88
CA LYS A 342 -12.44 37.92 -39.21
C LYS A 342 -13.17 38.16 -40.55
N LYS A 343 -13.00 37.29 -41.50
CA LYS A 343 -13.66 37.36 -42.81
C LYS A 343 -15.13 36.95 -42.76
N LEU A 344 -15.43 35.90 -41.96
CA LEU A 344 -16.82 35.49 -41.67
C LEU A 344 -17.58 36.58 -40.92
N GLU A 345 -16.98 37.24 -39.93
CA GLU A 345 -17.58 38.39 -39.24
C GLU A 345 -17.87 39.58 -40.14
N ARG A 346 -17.13 39.72 -41.24
CA ARG A 346 -17.37 40.71 -42.28
C ARG A 346 -18.40 40.28 -43.33
N GLY A 347 -19.05 39.14 -43.18
CA GLY A 347 -20.09 38.62 -44.06
C GLY A 347 -19.59 38.08 -45.39
N LYS A 348 -18.29 37.73 -45.53
CA LYS A 348 -17.75 37.13 -46.77
C LYS A 348 -18.23 35.70 -46.94
N SER A 349 -18.48 35.29 -48.20
CA SER A 349 -18.80 33.93 -48.52
C SER A 349 -17.57 32.99 -48.44
N ILE A 350 -17.77 31.71 -48.28
CA ILE A 350 -16.71 30.68 -48.25
C ILE A 350 -15.83 30.80 -49.49
N SER A 351 -16.42 30.98 -50.68
CA SER A 351 -15.69 31.13 -51.94
C SER A 351 -14.76 32.36 -51.90
N GLN A 352 -15.24 33.51 -51.42
CA GLN A 352 -14.44 34.73 -51.27
C GLN A 352 -13.30 34.58 -50.21
N ILE A 353 -13.56 33.80 -49.17
CA ILE A 353 -12.55 33.54 -48.12
C ILE A 353 -11.48 32.62 -48.70
N ALA A 354 -11.86 31.59 -49.45
CA ALA A 354 -10.95 30.65 -50.11
C ALA A 354 -10.02 31.36 -51.11
N GLU A 355 -10.59 32.24 -51.95
CA GLU A 355 -9.82 33.02 -52.90
C GLU A 355 -8.82 33.96 -52.23
N GLU A 356 -9.23 34.69 -51.14
CA GLU A 356 -8.38 35.64 -50.45
C GLU A 356 -7.32 34.98 -49.54
N LEU A 357 -7.49 33.72 -49.16
CA LEU A 357 -6.53 32.97 -48.37
C LEU A 357 -5.72 31.97 -49.19
N GLU A 358 -5.91 32.00 -50.53
CA GLU A 358 -5.25 31.09 -51.48
C GLU A 358 -5.43 29.58 -51.11
N SER A 359 -6.64 29.25 -50.62
CA SER A 359 -7.06 27.89 -50.18
C SER A 359 -8.25 27.39 -51.01
N THR A 360 -8.59 26.12 -50.84
CA THR A 360 -9.82 25.56 -51.45
C THR A 360 -11.06 25.80 -50.59
N GLU A 361 -12.24 25.81 -51.18
CA GLU A 361 -13.51 25.96 -50.44
C GLU A 361 -13.70 24.81 -49.44
N GLU A 362 -13.25 23.58 -49.78
CA GLU A 362 -13.32 22.42 -48.92
C GLU A 362 -12.44 22.58 -47.68
N GLU A 363 -11.23 23.12 -47.83
CA GLU A 363 -10.33 23.40 -46.67
C GLU A 363 -10.90 24.46 -45.74
N ILE A 364 -11.47 25.53 -46.27
CA ILE A 364 -12.12 26.58 -45.50
C ILE A 364 -13.35 26.02 -44.76
N GLN A 365 -14.16 25.19 -45.45
CA GLN A 365 -15.33 24.55 -44.84
C GLN A 365 -14.94 23.61 -43.70
N ALA A 366 -13.90 22.78 -43.88
CA ALA A 366 -13.38 21.88 -42.85
C ALA A 366 -12.85 22.67 -41.64
N ALA A 367 -12.13 23.78 -41.88
CA ALA A 367 -11.65 24.65 -40.82
C ALA A 367 -12.79 25.27 -40.00
N ILE A 368 -13.87 25.72 -40.69
CA ILE A 368 -15.05 26.29 -40.02
C ILE A 368 -15.75 25.21 -39.16
N GLU A 369 -15.88 24.00 -39.63
CA GLU A 369 -16.47 22.89 -38.87
C GLU A 369 -15.65 22.56 -37.61
N GLU A 370 -14.34 22.51 -37.75
CA GLU A 370 -13.44 22.27 -36.61
C GLU A 370 -13.49 23.43 -35.59
N MET A 371 -13.55 24.68 -36.06
CA MET A 371 -13.73 25.85 -35.20
C MET A 371 -15.05 25.81 -34.42
N LYS A 372 -16.14 25.30 -35.01
CA LYS A 372 -17.43 25.10 -34.35
C LYS A 372 -17.35 24.01 -33.28
N GLN A 373 -16.78 22.86 -33.60
CA GLN A 373 -16.63 21.75 -32.66
C GLN A 373 -15.80 22.12 -31.46
N LYS A 374 -14.77 22.97 -31.63
CA LYS A 374 -13.89 23.45 -30.55
C LYS A 374 -14.39 24.72 -29.85
N GLY A 375 -15.61 25.20 -30.18
CA GLY A 375 -16.23 26.35 -29.54
C GLY A 375 -15.59 27.70 -29.89
N PHE A 376 -14.81 27.77 -30.98
CA PHE A 376 -14.18 29.02 -31.44
C PHE A 376 -15.13 29.91 -32.25
N LEU A 377 -16.17 29.35 -32.83
CA LEU A 377 -17.26 30.04 -33.50
C LEU A 377 -18.54 29.85 -32.68
N LEU A 378 -19.00 30.85 -31.97
CA LEU A 378 -20.36 30.87 -31.44
C LEU A 378 -21.33 31.16 -32.62
N LEU A 379 -22.19 30.18 -32.93
CA LEU A 379 -23.34 30.41 -33.83
C LEU A 379 -24.21 31.50 -33.24
N LYS A 380 -24.29 32.64 -33.94
CA LYS A 380 -25.36 33.63 -33.72
C LYS A 380 -26.61 33.19 -34.48
#